data_eb9df347c92f9a8fedc314077b4fcb51
#
_entry.id   eb9df347c92f9a8fedc314077b4fcb51
#
_cell.length_a   1.000
_cell.length_b   1.000
_cell.length_c   1.000
_cell.angle_alpha   90.00
_cell.angle_beta   90.00
_cell.angle_gamma   90.00
#
_symmetry.space_group_name_H-M   'P 1'
#
loop_
_entity.id
_entity.type
_entity.pdbx_description
1 polymer ?
#
loop_
_entity_poly.entity_id
_entity_poly.type
_entity_poly.pdbx_seq_one_letter_code
_entity_poly.pdbx_strand_id
1 'polypeptide(L)'
;MVMMKYPLRVHIAPVGYDIDRVILPLERMAADRVWLVKERNEHEDKGILYFQKVVDYLKTNLPQCNIKIETCALIDRDLYDILQTYRRIIEIESGNHIFINVSTGTKIHSIAGMLVSMIFKEDKMDISPYYVVPEDYDGKIEDGRSVVTGCKDIFSIPSYKIKKPREDLIVVLKIISKLMQDGTRVTKNILIEELGKRHYLEIQGRRDRSKQDERSAKYRALDRKYIQPLIDWNFIDITGDGKRKTIQLTPEGENILVFLG
;
A
#
# COMPACT_ATOMS: atom_id res chain seq x y z
N MET A 1 -27.80 -4.68 -23.52
CA MET A 1 -26.83 -3.69 -24.02
C MET A 1 -25.72 -3.62 -22.99
N VAL A 2 -24.53 -4.18 -23.29
CA VAL A 2 -23.38 -4.14 -22.38
C VAL A 2 -22.66 -2.82 -22.64
N MET A 3 -22.68 -1.90 -21.68
CA MET A 3 -21.89 -0.66 -21.78
C MET A 3 -20.40 -1.02 -21.77
N MET A 4 -19.69 -0.73 -22.84
CA MET A 4 -18.23 -0.81 -22.87
C MET A 4 -17.67 0.25 -21.90
N LYS A 5 -16.99 -0.19 -20.84
CA LYS A 5 -16.21 0.68 -19.97
C LYS A 5 -14.80 0.78 -20.53
N TYR A 6 -14.39 1.95 -20.93
CA TYR A 6 -13.01 2.25 -21.28
C TYR A 6 -12.22 2.54 -20.00
N PRO A 7 -10.96 2.05 -19.88
CA PRO A 7 -10.09 2.40 -18.78
C PRO A 7 -9.87 3.91 -18.70
N LEU A 8 -10.01 4.49 -17.51
CA LEU A 8 -9.74 5.90 -17.26
C LEU A 8 -8.25 6.12 -16.99
N ARG A 9 -7.75 7.30 -17.33
CA ARG A 9 -6.44 7.79 -16.90
C ARG A 9 -6.58 8.42 -15.53
N VAL A 10 -6.19 7.66 -14.51
CA VAL A 10 -6.33 8.04 -13.11
C VAL A 10 -4.98 8.44 -12.56
N HIS A 11 -4.89 9.62 -11.97
CA HIS A 11 -3.67 10.10 -11.36
C HIS A 11 -3.78 10.06 -9.84
N ILE A 12 -2.71 9.65 -9.15
CA ILE A 12 -2.52 9.80 -7.71
C ILE A 12 -1.44 10.86 -7.52
N ALA A 13 -1.79 12.00 -6.94
CA ALA A 13 -0.92 13.14 -6.79
C ALA A 13 -0.90 13.62 -5.33
N PRO A 14 0.18 13.36 -4.56
CA PRO A 14 0.35 13.98 -3.26
C PRO A 14 0.60 15.48 -3.42
N VAL A 15 -0.10 16.28 -2.66
CA VAL A 15 0.02 17.74 -2.73
C VAL A 15 0.94 18.25 -1.62
N GLY A 16 2.04 18.87 -2.01
CA GLY A 16 2.97 19.59 -1.16
C GLY A 16 2.98 21.09 -1.50
N TYR A 17 4.17 21.66 -1.60
CA TYR A 17 4.36 23.07 -1.94
C TYR A 17 4.51 23.34 -3.45
N ASP A 18 4.38 22.30 -4.28
CA ASP A 18 4.56 22.36 -5.73
C ASP A 18 3.21 22.32 -6.44
N ILE A 19 2.75 23.44 -6.98
CA ILE A 19 1.47 23.53 -7.69
C ILE A 19 1.63 22.99 -9.13
N ASP A 20 2.57 23.54 -9.88
CA ASP A 20 2.74 23.28 -11.31
C ASP A 20 3.07 21.81 -11.59
N ARG A 21 3.86 21.16 -10.70
CA ARG A 21 4.18 19.74 -10.80
C ARG A 21 2.99 18.82 -10.50
N VAL A 22 1.90 19.35 -9.94
CA VAL A 22 0.63 18.64 -9.79
C VAL A 22 -0.27 18.88 -10.99
N ILE A 23 -0.52 20.16 -11.34
CA ILE A 23 -1.54 20.52 -12.33
C ILE A 23 -1.12 20.27 -13.78
N LEU A 24 0.10 20.66 -14.16
CA LEU A 24 0.54 20.57 -15.56
C LEU A 24 0.63 19.13 -16.09
N PRO A 25 1.06 18.11 -15.32
CA PRO A 25 0.97 16.73 -15.77
C PRO A 25 -0.47 16.26 -15.99
N LEU A 26 -1.43 16.70 -15.18
CA LEU A 26 -2.83 16.33 -15.34
C LEU A 26 -3.40 16.86 -16.65
N GLU A 27 -3.01 18.06 -17.05
CA GLU A 27 -3.36 18.63 -18.35
C GLU A 27 -2.69 17.88 -19.50
N ARG A 28 -1.35 17.77 -19.47
CA ARG A 28 -0.56 17.19 -20.57
C ARG A 28 -0.89 15.72 -20.83
N MET A 29 -1.19 14.97 -19.77
CA MET A 29 -1.56 13.56 -19.84
C MET A 29 -3.08 13.36 -19.95
N ALA A 30 -3.84 14.45 -20.03
CA ALA A 30 -5.30 14.46 -20.16
C ALA A 30 -6.00 13.57 -19.13
N ALA A 31 -5.77 13.84 -17.85
CA ALA A 31 -6.31 13.06 -16.74
C ALA A 31 -7.84 13.04 -16.74
N ASP A 32 -8.43 11.85 -16.64
CA ASP A 32 -9.89 11.68 -16.49
C ASP A 32 -10.30 11.78 -15.02
N ARG A 33 -9.39 11.39 -14.10
CA ARG A 33 -9.57 11.46 -12.65
C ARG A 33 -8.25 11.71 -11.94
N VAL A 34 -8.31 12.48 -10.87
CA VAL A 34 -7.18 12.66 -9.96
C VAL A 34 -7.58 12.40 -8.51
N TRP A 35 -6.75 11.65 -7.81
CA TRP A 35 -6.76 11.52 -6.36
C TRP A 35 -5.70 12.45 -5.79
N LEU A 36 -6.13 13.56 -5.20
CA LEU A 36 -5.26 14.46 -4.47
C LEU A 36 -5.07 13.93 -3.06
N VAL A 37 -3.84 13.59 -2.71
CA VAL A 37 -3.49 13.08 -1.38
C VAL A 37 -2.92 14.22 -0.56
N LYS A 38 -3.54 14.51 0.59
CA LYS A 38 -3.10 15.56 1.53
C LYS A 38 -2.86 15.02 2.94
N GLU A 39 -2.14 15.79 3.74
CA GLU A 39 -1.97 15.53 5.17
C GLU A 39 -3.28 15.76 5.94
N ARG A 40 -3.48 15.02 7.05
CA ARG A 40 -4.72 15.09 7.85
C ARG A 40 -4.78 16.33 8.77
N ASN A 41 -3.63 16.88 9.18
CA ASN A 41 -3.56 18.00 10.11
C ASN A 41 -3.83 19.34 9.41
N GLU A 42 -5.07 19.84 9.55
CA GLU A 42 -5.49 21.11 8.94
C GLU A 42 -5.01 22.36 9.72
N HIS A 43 -4.69 22.24 11.02
CA HIS A 43 -4.40 23.40 11.87
C HIS A 43 -2.94 23.90 11.83
N GLU A 44 -1.99 23.10 11.36
CA GLU A 44 -0.58 23.47 11.24
C GLU A 44 -0.01 23.28 9.83
N ASP A 45 -0.86 22.91 8.86
CA ASP A 45 -0.43 22.57 7.52
C ASP A 45 -0.24 23.83 6.66
N LYS A 46 1.03 24.22 6.52
CA LYS A 46 1.42 25.28 5.58
C LYS A 46 1.05 24.93 4.12
N GLY A 47 0.81 23.67 3.82
CA GLY A 47 0.42 23.16 2.50
C GLY A 47 -1.05 23.43 2.14
N ILE A 48 -1.91 23.81 3.10
CA ILE A 48 -3.35 23.98 2.82
C ILE A 48 -3.63 25.01 1.74
N LEU A 49 -2.86 26.12 1.70
CA LEU A 49 -3.00 27.15 0.67
C LEU A 49 -2.63 26.63 -0.72
N TYR A 50 -1.61 25.77 -0.82
CA TYR A 50 -1.19 25.14 -2.06
C TYR A 50 -2.23 24.12 -2.53
N PHE A 51 -2.75 23.33 -1.60
CA PHE A 51 -3.83 22.38 -1.88
C PHE A 51 -5.06 23.09 -2.44
N GLN A 52 -5.49 24.18 -1.80
CA GLN A 52 -6.65 24.95 -2.26
C GLN A 52 -6.43 25.52 -3.67
N LYS A 53 -5.24 26.05 -3.95
CA LYS A 53 -4.89 26.57 -5.30
C LYS A 53 -4.93 25.46 -6.35
N VAL A 54 -4.44 24.27 -6.04
CA VAL A 54 -4.53 23.11 -6.94
C VAL A 54 -5.99 22.77 -7.23
N VAL A 55 -6.83 22.67 -6.18
CA VAL A 55 -8.25 22.34 -6.33
C VAL A 55 -8.98 23.40 -7.17
N ASP A 56 -8.76 24.69 -6.89
CA ASP A 56 -9.41 25.79 -7.60
C ASP A 56 -8.98 25.83 -9.07
N TYR A 57 -7.69 25.62 -9.33
CA TYR A 57 -7.19 25.54 -10.71
C TYR A 57 -7.84 24.38 -11.48
N LEU A 58 -7.88 23.19 -10.89
CA LEU A 58 -8.45 22.01 -11.54
C LEU A 58 -9.95 22.18 -11.81
N LYS A 59 -10.71 22.76 -10.89
CA LYS A 59 -12.14 23.04 -11.09
C LYS A 59 -12.38 24.01 -12.24
N THR A 60 -11.49 24.99 -12.42
CA THR A 60 -11.64 26.05 -13.42
C THR A 60 -11.15 25.60 -14.80
N ASN A 61 -9.99 24.96 -14.86
CA ASN A 61 -9.29 24.70 -16.12
C ASN A 61 -9.44 23.25 -16.61
N LEU A 62 -9.75 22.30 -15.72
CA LEU A 62 -9.96 20.88 -16.02
C LEU A 62 -11.31 20.37 -15.49
N PRO A 63 -12.45 21.00 -15.84
CA PRO A 63 -13.75 20.64 -15.29
C PRO A 63 -14.17 19.18 -15.62
N GLN A 64 -13.60 18.57 -16.68
CA GLN A 64 -13.82 17.19 -17.05
C GLN A 64 -13.07 16.19 -16.15
N CYS A 65 -12.02 16.63 -15.45
CA CYS A 65 -11.26 15.77 -14.56
C CYS A 65 -12.02 15.58 -13.24
N ASN A 66 -12.33 14.32 -12.89
CA ASN A 66 -13.00 14.01 -11.63
C ASN A 66 -12.01 14.09 -10.47
N ILE A 67 -12.18 15.10 -9.61
CA ILE A 67 -11.30 15.32 -8.45
C ILE A 67 -11.80 14.50 -7.27
N LYS A 68 -10.94 13.63 -6.72
CA LYS A 68 -11.09 12.92 -5.47
C LYS A 68 -10.06 13.43 -4.47
N ILE A 69 -10.43 13.49 -3.20
CA ILE A 69 -9.54 13.92 -2.13
C ILE A 69 -9.39 12.77 -1.15
N GLU A 70 -8.15 12.41 -0.84
CA GLU A 70 -7.83 11.41 0.16
C GLU A 70 -6.86 12.02 1.18
N THR A 71 -7.00 11.59 2.44
CA THR A 71 -6.17 12.09 3.53
C THR A 71 -5.36 10.95 4.12
N CYS A 72 -4.05 11.12 4.25
CA CYS A 72 -3.20 10.22 5.01
C CYS A 72 -2.91 10.83 6.40
N ALA A 73 -2.83 9.99 7.41
CA ALA A 73 -2.42 10.41 8.73
C ALA A 73 -0.92 10.71 8.72
N LEU A 74 -0.55 11.91 9.15
CA LEU A 74 0.85 12.32 9.22
C LEU A 74 1.33 12.48 10.65
N ILE A 75 0.68 11.82 11.61
CA ILE A 75 1.03 11.97 13.02
C ILE A 75 2.50 11.60 13.27
N ASP A 76 3.13 10.75 12.46
CA ASP A 76 4.55 10.42 12.56
C ASP A 76 5.24 10.19 11.20
N ARG A 77 4.67 10.71 10.11
CA ARG A 77 5.16 10.46 8.72
C ARG A 77 5.30 8.97 8.45
N ASP A 78 4.33 8.18 8.88
CA ASP A 78 4.37 6.74 8.78
C ASP A 78 4.25 6.30 7.32
N LEU A 79 5.32 5.68 6.83
CA LEU A 79 5.38 5.12 5.48
C LEU A 79 4.21 4.14 5.22
N TYR A 80 3.85 3.33 6.21
CA TYR A 80 2.83 2.28 6.07
C TYR A 80 1.42 2.85 5.94
N ASP A 81 1.11 3.97 6.60
CA ASP A 81 -0.17 4.67 6.44
C ASP A 81 -0.32 5.25 5.01
N ILE A 82 0.76 5.81 4.47
CA ILE A 82 0.77 6.29 3.09
C ILE A 82 0.65 5.12 2.10
N LEU A 83 1.37 4.02 2.33
CA LEU A 83 1.27 2.80 1.52
C LEU A 83 -0.15 2.23 1.53
N GLN A 84 -0.81 2.18 2.70
CA GLN A 84 -2.19 1.73 2.83
C GLN A 84 -3.16 2.66 2.07
N THR A 85 -2.94 3.97 2.17
CA THR A 85 -3.74 4.97 1.45
C THR A 85 -3.63 4.77 -0.07
N TYR A 86 -2.42 4.62 -0.59
CA TYR A 86 -2.20 4.39 -2.03
C TYR A 86 -2.76 3.04 -2.49
N ARG A 87 -2.57 1.98 -1.69
CA ARG A 87 -3.18 0.67 -1.95
C ARG A 87 -4.69 0.78 -2.11
N ARG A 88 -5.37 1.42 -1.17
CA ARG A 88 -6.83 1.60 -1.19
C ARG A 88 -7.29 2.31 -2.47
N ILE A 89 -6.58 3.36 -2.88
CA ILE A 89 -6.88 4.05 -4.13
C ILE A 89 -6.70 3.11 -5.34
N ILE A 90 -5.59 2.36 -5.39
CA ILE A 90 -5.31 1.40 -6.47
C ILE A 90 -6.39 0.31 -6.54
N GLU A 91 -6.85 -0.21 -5.41
CA GLU A 91 -7.92 -1.21 -5.36
C GLU A 91 -9.24 -0.64 -5.88
N ILE A 92 -9.60 0.60 -5.52
CA ILE A 92 -10.79 1.31 -6.02
C ILE A 92 -10.72 1.53 -7.54
N GLU A 93 -9.53 1.85 -8.04
CA GLU A 93 -9.29 2.17 -9.45
C GLU A 93 -8.85 0.95 -10.29
N SER A 94 -9.03 -0.25 -9.76
CA SER A 94 -8.70 -1.48 -10.48
C SER A 94 -9.37 -1.55 -11.85
N GLY A 95 -8.57 -1.83 -12.88
CA GLY A 95 -9.00 -1.84 -14.29
C GLY A 95 -8.85 -0.51 -15.03
N ASN A 96 -8.37 0.54 -14.38
CA ASN A 96 -7.97 1.81 -14.97
C ASN A 96 -6.45 1.89 -15.20
N HIS A 97 -6.00 2.86 -16.00
CA HIS A 97 -4.58 3.23 -16.11
C HIS A 97 -4.22 4.17 -14.95
N ILE A 98 -3.37 3.72 -14.04
CA ILE A 98 -3.03 4.46 -12.83
C ILE A 98 -1.65 5.09 -12.98
N PHE A 99 -1.59 6.40 -12.86
CA PHE A 99 -0.36 7.20 -12.90
C PHE A 99 -0.07 7.74 -11.50
N ILE A 100 1.12 7.47 -10.95
CA ILE A 100 1.51 7.94 -9.61
C ILE A 100 2.56 9.03 -9.74
N ASN A 101 2.21 10.24 -9.31
CA ASN A 101 3.15 11.35 -9.25
C ASN A 101 4.09 11.17 -8.06
N VAL A 102 5.37 10.90 -8.34
CA VAL A 102 6.41 10.76 -7.30
C VAL A 102 7.30 11.99 -7.18
N SER A 103 6.89 13.11 -7.80
CA SER A 103 7.64 14.37 -7.79
C SER A 103 7.23 15.30 -6.67
N THR A 104 6.01 15.14 -6.15
CA THR A 104 5.35 16.09 -5.24
C THR A 104 5.04 15.46 -3.89
N GLY A 105 4.57 16.26 -2.96
CA GLY A 105 4.41 15.84 -1.57
C GLY A 105 5.76 15.76 -0.83
N THR A 106 5.84 14.96 0.21
CA THR A 106 7.08 14.69 0.94
C THR A 106 7.91 13.59 0.26
N LYS A 107 9.18 13.47 0.63
CA LYS A 107 10.04 12.36 0.14
C LYS A 107 9.44 10.98 0.46
N ILE A 108 8.72 10.85 1.58
CA ILE A 108 8.07 9.59 1.98
C ILE A 108 6.93 9.26 1.02
N HIS A 109 6.16 10.25 0.53
CA HIS A 109 5.15 10.03 -0.53
C HIS A 109 5.78 9.50 -1.82
N SER A 110 6.94 10.05 -2.22
CA SER A 110 7.67 9.57 -3.40
C SER A 110 8.13 8.12 -3.23
N ILE A 111 8.70 7.78 -2.07
CA ILE A 111 9.11 6.41 -1.73
C ILE A 111 7.90 5.47 -1.72
N ALA A 112 6.81 5.84 -1.06
CA ALA A 112 5.58 5.05 -1.00
C ALA A 112 4.99 4.82 -2.40
N GLY A 113 4.94 5.86 -3.24
CA GLY A 113 4.46 5.77 -4.63
C GLY A 113 5.27 4.79 -5.47
N MET A 114 6.60 4.82 -5.33
CA MET A 114 7.48 3.86 -6.00
C MET A 114 7.26 2.43 -5.48
N LEU A 115 7.25 2.21 -4.16
CA LEU A 115 7.04 0.89 -3.57
C LEU A 115 5.70 0.29 -3.98
N VAL A 116 4.62 1.05 -3.87
CA VAL A 116 3.28 0.62 -4.26
C VAL A 116 3.22 0.26 -5.74
N SER A 117 3.83 1.07 -6.61
CA SER A 117 3.86 0.79 -8.05
C SER A 117 4.58 -0.52 -8.39
N MET A 118 5.58 -0.91 -7.60
CA MET A 118 6.33 -2.15 -7.79
C MET A 118 5.61 -3.36 -7.19
N ILE A 119 5.00 -3.21 -6.02
CA ILE A 119 4.32 -4.28 -5.28
C ILE A 119 3.02 -4.68 -5.97
N PHE A 120 2.25 -3.70 -6.49
CA PHE A 120 0.96 -3.95 -7.14
C PHE A 120 1.04 -4.03 -8.68
N LYS A 121 2.26 -4.06 -9.24
CA LYS A 121 2.46 -4.29 -10.67
C LYS A 121 2.15 -5.74 -11.03
N GLU A 122 0.91 -6.00 -11.34
CA GLU A 122 0.44 -7.30 -11.85
C GLU A 122 0.10 -7.18 -13.35
N ASP A 123 -0.01 -8.32 -14.04
CA ASP A 123 -0.27 -8.33 -15.50
C ASP A 123 -1.59 -7.65 -15.90
N LYS A 124 -2.49 -7.43 -14.92
CA LYS A 124 -3.80 -6.78 -15.12
C LYS A 124 -3.89 -5.36 -14.57
N MET A 125 -2.86 -4.89 -13.87
CA MET A 125 -2.80 -3.54 -13.31
C MET A 125 -1.76 -2.71 -14.06
N ASP A 126 -2.23 -1.68 -14.75
CA ASP A 126 -1.37 -0.72 -15.42
C ASP A 126 -1.08 0.44 -14.48
N ILE A 127 0.04 0.33 -13.74
CA ILE A 127 0.50 1.34 -12.79
C ILE A 127 1.83 1.89 -13.26
N SER A 128 1.88 3.19 -13.51
CA SER A 128 3.03 3.91 -14.03
C SER A 128 3.42 5.07 -13.11
N PRO A 129 4.49 4.95 -12.33
CA PRO A 129 5.04 6.09 -11.61
C PRO A 129 5.72 7.05 -12.58
N TYR A 130 5.55 8.35 -12.34
CA TYR A 130 6.18 9.38 -13.16
C TYR A 130 6.80 10.50 -12.32
N TYR A 131 7.83 11.12 -12.90
CA TYR A 131 8.53 12.25 -12.32
C TYR A 131 8.40 13.46 -13.23
N VAL A 132 8.10 14.61 -12.64
CA VAL A 132 7.97 15.89 -13.32
C VAL A 132 9.22 16.71 -13.12
N VAL A 133 9.89 17.06 -14.20
CA VAL A 133 11.02 17.99 -14.19
C VAL A 133 10.48 19.41 -14.26
N PRO A 134 10.74 20.27 -13.28
CA PRO A 134 10.33 21.67 -13.37
C PRO A 134 11.18 22.45 -14.38
N GLU A 135 10.70 23.59 -14.80
CA GLU A 135 11.45 24.52 -15.63
C GLU A 135 12.46 25.30 -14.79
N ASP A 136 12.05 25.73 -13.59
CA ASP A 136 12.90 26.49 -12.69
C ASP A 136 12.67 26.12 -11.23
N TYR A 137 13.68 26.37 -10.39
CA TYR A 137 13.68 26.20 -8.94
C TYR A 137 13.82 27.54 -8.26
N ASP A 138 12.76 28.10 -7.72
CA ASP A 138 12.80 29.40 -7.01
C ASP A 138 13.45 29.31 -5.62
N GLY A 139 13.50 28.12 -5.04
CA GLY A 139 14.24 27.83 -3.81
C GLY A 139 13.69 28.46 -2.53
N LYS A 140 12.61 29.25 -2.59
CA LYS A 140 12.01 29.95 -1.46
C LYS A 140 10.57 29.50 -1.27
N ILE A 141 10.24 29.06 -0.06
CA ILE A 141 8.85 28.82 0.37
C ILE A 141 8.28 30.19 0.79
N GLU A 142 7.58 30.84 -0.10
CA GLU A 142 6.80 32.04 0.18
C GLU A 142 5.31 31.67 0.24
N ASP A 143 4.53 32.37 1.04
CA ASP A 143 3.11 32.07 1.29
C ASP A 143 2.31 31.88 -0.01
N GLY A 144 2.04 30.62 -0.34
CA GLY A 144 1.25 30.22 -1.48
C GLY A 144 1.93 30.32 -2.85
N ARG A 145 3.22 30.58 -2.95
CA ARG A 145 3.99 30.44 -4.19
C ARG A 145 4.59 29.05 -4.28
N SER A 146 4.53 28.45 -5.46
CA SER A 146 5.19 27.17 -5.72
C SER A 146 6.69 27.29 -5.54
N VAL A 147 7.31 26.28 -4.91
CA VAL A 147 8.77 26.24 -4.72
C VAL A 147 9.50 26.02 -6.04
N VAL A 148 8.82 25.42 -6.99
CA VAL A 148 9.27 25.20 -8.36
C VAL A 148 8.18 25.63 -9.33
N THR A 149 8.59 26.08 -10.52
CA THR A 149 7.68 26.56 -11.55
C THR A 149 7.81 25.77 -12.84
N GLY A 150 6.68 25.64 -13.53
CA GLY A 150 6.60 25.01 -14.83
C GLY A 150 6.74 23.49 -14.81
N CYS A 151 6.66 22.92 -16.00
CA CYS A 151 6.85 21.50 -16.25
C CYS A 151 7.65 21.36 -17.55
N LYS A 152 8.95 21.21 -17.44
CA LYS A 152 9.83 21.03 -18.60
C LYS A 152 9.57 19.69 -19.27
N ASP A 153 9.53 18.61 -18.49
CA ASP A 153 9.34 17.25 -18.97
C ASP A 153 8.66 16.35 -17.95
N ILE A 154 8.12 15.22 -18.40
CA ILE A 154 7.51 14.19 -17.59
C ILE A 154 8.16 12.85 -17.93
N PHE A 155 8.87 12.26 -16.97
CA PHE A 155 9.52 10.98 -17.15
C PHE A 155 8.69 9.85 -16.50
N SER A 156 8.39 8.82 -17.30
CA SER A 156 7.96 7.55 -16.73
C SER A 156 9.14 6.91 -16.01
N ILE A 157 8.97 6.54 -14.75
CA ILE A 157 10.00 5.85 -13.98
C ILE A 157 9.82 4.34 -14.18
N PRO A 158 10.88 3.61 -14.58
CA PRO A 158 10.80 2.16 -14.68
C PRO A 158 10.42 1.55 -13.33
N SER A 159 9.38 0.74 -13.32
CA SER A 159 8.97 -0.01 -12.14
C SER A 159 9.14 -1.51 -12.41
N TYR A 160 9.68 -2.24 -11.43
CA TYR A 160 9.89 -3.68 -11.50
C TYR A 160 8.95 -4.37 -10.52
N LYS A 161 8.44 -5.56 -10.89
CA LYS A 161 7.60 -6.33 -9.98
C LYS A 161 8.41 -6.83 -8.79
N ILE A 162 8.01 -6.44 -7.58
CA ILE A 162 8.55 -6.97 -6.33
C ILE A 162 7.64 -8.10 -5.85
N LYS A 163 8.24 -9.19 -5.35
CA LYS A 163 7.46 -10.26 -4.73
C LYS A 163 6.73 -9.71 -3.51
N LYS A 164 5.45 -10.00 -3.43
CA LYS A 164 4.64 -9.76 -2.22
C LYS A 164 4.42 -11.08 -1.48
N PRO A 165 4.23 -11.04 -0.16
CA PRO A 165 3.81 -12.23 0.59
C PRO A 165 2.51 -12.78 0.01
N ARG A 166 2.36 -14.11 0.02
CA ARG A 166 1.12 -14.76 -0.41
C ARG A 166 -0.03 -14.32 0.50
N GLU A 167 -1.22 -14.21 -0.05
CA GLU A 167 -2.42 -13.78 0.68
C GLU A 167 -2.73 -14.69 1.88
N ASP A 168 -2.50 -16.00 1.75
CA ASP A 168 -2.71 -16.94 2.85
C ASP A 168 -1.74 -16.71 4.04
N LEU A 169 -0.53 -16.17 3.79
CA LEU A 169 0.38 -15.74 4.86
C LEU A 169 -0.17 -14.51 5.61
N ILE A 170 -0.73 -13.55 4.90
CA ILE A 170 -1.36 -12.37 5.52
C ILE A 170 -2.56 -12.79 6.38
N VAL A 171 -3.37 -13.75 5.91
CA VAL A 171 -4.47 -14.30 6.72
C VAL A 171 -3.94 -14.95 8.01
N VAL A 172 -2.85 -15.73 7.94
CA VAL A 172 -2.24 -16.33 9.14
C VAL A 172 -1.70 -15.27 10.09
N LEU A 173 -1.06 -14.21 9.59
CA LEU A 173 -0.62 -13.08 10.41
C LEU A 173 -1.80 -12.39 11.13
N LYS A 174 -2.94 -12.18 10.44
CA LYS A 174 -4.16 -11.64 11.06
C LYS A 174 -4.67 -12.53 12.20
N ILE A 175 -4.61 -13.85 12.02
CA ILE A 175 -5.01 -14.81 13.07
C ILE A 175 -4.05 -14.70 14.27
N ILE A 176 -2.74 -14.66 14.02
CA ILE A 176 -1.73 -14.49 15.08
C ILE A 176 -1.96 -13.18 15.83
N SER A 177 -2.11 -12.07 15.11
CA SER A 177 -2.37 -10.74 15.68
C SER A 177 -3.60 -10.75 16.59
N LYS A 178 -4.72 -11.31 16.10
CA LYS A 178 -5.96 -11.39 16.85
C LYS A 178 -5.80 -12.22 18.13
N LEU A 179 -5.17 -13.39 18.05
CA LEU A 179 -4.92 -14.24 19.21
C LEU A 179 -4.06 -13.54 20.26
N MET A 180 -3.03 -12.76 19.81
CA MET A 180 -2.19 -11.96 20.71
C MET A 180 -2.99 -10.85 21.40
N GLN A 181 -3.85 -10.14 20.66
CA GLN A 181 -4.74 -9.11 21.21
C GLN A 181 -5.74 -9.67 22.23
N ASP A 182 -6.22 -10.88 22.00
CA ASP A 182 -7.10 -11.62 22.94
C ASP A 182 -6.34 -12.18 24.17
N GLY A 183 -5.03 -11.88 24.31
CA GLY A 183 -4.18 -12.37 25.40
C GLY A 183 -3.81 -13.85 25.29
N THR A 184 -4.07 -14.48 24.15
CA THR A 184 -3.80 -15.90 23.94
C THR A 184 -2.33 -16.12 23.62
N ARG A 185 -1.68 -17.04 24.36
CA ARG A 185 -0.33 -17.48 24.04
C ARG A 185 -0.33 -18.31 22.75
N VAL A 186 0.13 -17.71 21.64
CA VAL A 186 0.10 -18.37 20.34
C VAL A 186 1.14 -19.47 20.25
N THR A 187 0.68 -20.71 20.07
CA THR A 187 1.50 -21.91 19.87
C THR A 187 1.14 -22.57 18.54
N LYS A 188 2.03 -23.46 18.06
CA LYS A 188 1.74 -24.23 16.84
C LYS A 188 0.45 -25.06 16.94
N ASN A 189 0.12 -25.58 18.15
CA ASN A 189 -1.14 -26.31 18.37
C ASN A 189 -2.36 -25.44 18.13
N ILE A 190 -2.38 -24.24 18.74
CA ILE A 190 -3.49 -23.30 18.60
C ILE A 190 -3.64 -22.87 17.13
N LEU A 191 -2.52 -22.61 16.44
CA LEU A 191 -2.57 -22.28 15.02
C LEU A 191 -3.10 -23.44 14.15
N ILE A 192 -2.73 -24.68 14.43
CA ILE A 192 -3.27 -25.85 13.72
C ILE A 192 -4.78 -25.92 13.88
N GLU A 193 -5.29 -25.68 15.09
CA GLU A 193 -6.73 -25.71 15.39
C GLU A 193 -7.46 -24.56 14.66
N GLU A 194 -6.94 -23.32 14.76
CA GLU A 194 -7.55 -22.14 14.13
C GLU A 194 -7.53 -22.22 12.60
N LEU A 195 -6.43 -22.68 12.03
CA LEU A 195 -6.30 -22.85 10.57
C LEU A 195 -7.13 -24.04 10.06
N GLY A 196 -7.28 -25.09 10.88
CA GLY A 196 -8.17 -26.21 10.58
C GLY A 196 -9.64 -25.81 10.54
N LYS A 197 -10.11 -25.04 11.54
CA LYS A 197 -11.50 -24.50 11.56
C LYS A 197 -11.84 -23.65 10.31
N ARG A 198 -10.83 -23.03 9.72
CA ARG A 198 -10.97 -22.12 8.57
C ARG A 198 -10.59 -22.76 7.22
N HIS A 199 -10.34 -24.05 7.20
CA HIS A 199 -9.94 -24.82 6.01
C HIS A 199 -8.61 -24.37 5.34
N TYR A 200 -7.74 -23.62 6.05
CA TYR A 200 -6.42 -23.25 5.56
C TYR A 200 -5.37 -24.36 5.72
N LEU A 201 -5.59 -25.30 6.65
CA LEU A 201 -4.71 -26.40 6.93
C LEU A 201 -5.48 -27.73 6.85
N GLU A 202 -5.72 -28.19 5.63
CA GLU A 202 -6.30 -29.51 5.37
C GLU A 202 -5.18 -30.49 4.99
N ILE A 203 -5.20 -31.67 5.59
CA ILE A 203 -4.34 -32.77 5.20
C ILE A 203 -5.23 -33.80 4.53
N GLN A 204 -4.97 -34.08 3.27
CA GLN A 204 -5.59 -35.21 2.59
C GLN A 204 -5.19 -36.50 3.32
N GLY A 205 -6.10 -37.01 4.15
CA GLY A 205 -5.87 -38.23 4.93
C GLY A 205 -5.89 -39.47 4.05
N ARG A 206 -4.85 -40.28 4.10
CA ARG A 206 -4.97 -41.72 3.79
C ARG A 206 -5.77 -42.34 4.92
N ARG A 207 -6.76 -43.20 4.59
CA ARG A 207 -7.70 -43.81 5.56
C ARG A 207 -7.06 -44.65 6.71
N ASP A 208 -5.78 -44.97 6.63
CA ASP A 208 -5.05 -45.86 7.57
C ASP A 208 -3.97 -45.14 8.39
N ARG A 209 -4.05 -43.84 8.65
CA ARG A 209 -3.07 -43.16 9.51
C ARG A 209 -3.42 -43.24 10.99
N SER A 210 -2.41 -43.52 11.82
CA SER A 210 -2.56 -43.36 13.27
C SER A 210 -2.81 -41.88 13.64
N LYS A 211 -3.49 -41.63 14.79
CA LYS A 211 -3.70 -40.24 15.31
C LYS A 211 -2.38 -39.49 15.49
N GLN A 212 -1.30 -40.19 15.84
CA GLN A 212 0.03 -39.61 16.00
C GLN A 212 0.68 -39.20 14.67
N ASP A 213 0.49 -40.01 13.63
CA ASP A 213 0.98 -39.71 12.28
C ASP A 213 0.23 -38.51 11.67
N GLU A 214 -1.07 -38.44 11.92
CA GLU A 214 -1.91 -37.31 11.50
C GLU A 214 -1.46 -36.00 12.16
N ARG A 215 -1.22 -36.05 13.50
CA ARG A 215 -0.70 -34.90 14.24
C ARG A 215 0.65 -34.45 13.71
N SER A 216 1.60 -35.38 13.52
CA SER A 216 2.92 -35.08 12.98
C SER A 216 2.86 -34.50 11.57
N ALA A 217 1.91 -34.96 10.73
CA ALA A 217 1.67 -34.44 9.42
C ALA A 217 1.14 -32.98 9.43
N LYS A 218 0.21 -32.66 10.39
CA LYS A 218 -0.29 -31.29 10.58
C LYS A 218 0.82 -30.32 10.98
N TYR A 219 1.72 -30.72 11.88
CA TYR A 219 2.86 -29.90 12.27
C TYR A 219 3.80 -29.64 11.11
N ARG A 220 4.17 -30.67 10.33
CA ARG A 220 5.05 -30.51 9.16
C ARG A 220 4.40 -29.64 8.08
N ALA A 221 3.10 -29.78 7.87
CA ALA A 221 2.36 -28.97 6.92
C ALA A 221 2.30 -27.50 7.37
N LEU A 222 2.01 -27.24 8.67
CA LEU A 222 2.04 -25.89 9.25
C LEU A 222 3.42 -25.25 9.05
N ASP A 223 4.49 -25.96 9.45
CA ASP A 223 5.85 -25.44 9.38
C ASP A 223 6.24 -25.07 7.94
N ARG A 224 6.05 -25.98 7.00
CA ARG A 224 6.43 -25.77 5.59
C ARG A 224 5.58 -24.71 4.89
N LYS A 225 4.25 -24.70 5.16
CA LYS A 225 3.33 -23.83 4.41
C LYS A 225 3.29 -22.41 4.95
N TYR A 226 3.46 -22.25 6.28
CA TYR A 226 3.24 -20.98 6.95
C TYR A 226 4.39 -20.51 7.83
N ILE A 227 4.85 -21.33 8.77
CA ILE A 227 5.82 -20.85 9.78
C ILE A 227 7.15 -20.48 9.14
N GLN A 228 7.73 -21.38 8.34
CA GLN A 228 9.02 -21.09 7.70
C GLN A 228 8.92 -19.89 6.74
N PRO A 229 7.94 -19.79 5.83
CA PRO A 229 7.76 -18.59 5.01
C PRO A 229 7.56 -17.30 5.81
N LEU A 230 6.85 -17.33 6.94
CA LEU A 230 6.67 -16.14 7.77
C LEU A 230 7.97 -15.71 8.46
N ILE A 231 8.81 -16.69 8.87
CA ILE A 231 10.15 -16.43 9.40
C ILE A 231 11.06 -15.88 8.29
N ASP A 232 11.03 -16.48 7.10
CA ASP A 232 11.84 -16.02 5.94
C ASP A 232 11.52 -14.58 5.53
N TRP A 233 10.27 -14.14 5.75
CA TRP A 233 9.84 -12.75 5.58
C TRP A 233 10.12 -11.87 6.80
N ASN A 234 10.67 -12.40 7.87
CA ASN A 234 10.88 -11.72 9.15
C ASN A 234 9.58 -11.15 9.76
N PHE A 235 8.44 -11.84 9.57
CA PHE A 235 7.14 -11.38 10.09
C PHE A 235 6.78 -11.96 11.44
N ILE A 236 7.41 -13.07 11.82
CA ILE A 236 7.20 -13.71 13.12
C ILE A 236 8.52 -14.17 13.72
N ASP A 237 8.55 -14.17 15.04
CA ASP A 237 9.58 -14.80 15.86
C ASP A 237 9.01 -15.96 16.66
N ILE A 238 9.87 -16.96 16.94
CA ILE A 238 9.56 -18.08 17.84
C ILE A 238 10.45 -17.96 19.06
N THR A 239 9.84 -17.63 20.21
CA THR A 239 10.53 -17.45 21.49
C THR A 239 10.24 -18.62 22.44
N GLY A 240 11.16 -18.87 23.40
CA GLY A 240 11.06 -19.92 24.40
C GLY A 240 11.60 -21.27 23.94
N ASP A 241 11.68 -22.24 24.90
CA ASP A 241 12.29 -23.54 24.70
C ASP A 241 11.29 -24.71 24.81
N GLY A 242 11.57 -25.76 24.05
CA GLY A 242 10.83 -27.03 24.10
C GLY A 242 9.31 -26.84 23.89
N LYS A 243 8.51 -27.30 24.88
CA LYS A 243 7.03 -27.19 24.85
C LYS A 243 6.51 -25.78 25.11
N ARG A 244 7.38 -24.84 25.53
CA ARG A 244 7.02 -23.44 25.84
C ARG A 244 7.20 -22.48 24.66
N LYS A 245 7.52 -22.97 23.47
CA LYS A 245 7.67 -22.16 22.27
C LYS A 245 6.40 -21.36 21.97
N THR A 246 6.56 -20.05 21.77
CA THR A 246 5.49 -19.09 21.48
C THR A 246 5.83 -18.37 20.19
N ILE A 247 4.82 -18.14 19.38
CA ILE A 247 4.92 -17.37 18.12
C ILE A 247 4.46 -15.94 18.42
N GLN A 248 5.24 -14.98 18.00
CA GLN A 248 4.95 -13.54 18.15
C GLN A 248 5.15 -12.83 16.82
N LEU A 249 4.43 -11.74 16.60
CA LEU A 249 4.71 -10.85 15.49
C LEU A 249 5.99 -10.07 15.75
N THR A 250 6.75 -9.84 14.69
CA THR A 250 7.82 -8.84 14.68
C THR A 250 7.24 -7.47 14.36
N PRO A 251 7.98 -6.36 14.53
CA PRO A 251 7.57 -5.05 14.02
C PRO A 251 7.25 -5.06 12.52
N GLU A 252 8.01 -5.80 11.71
CA GLU A 252 7.75 -5.96 10.28
C GLU A 252 6.45 -6.72 10.03
N GLY A 253 6.14 -7.74 10.85
CA GLY A 253 4.87 -8.47 10.80
C GLY A 253 3.67 -7.60 11.15
N GLU A 254 3.80 -6.70 12.11
CA GLU A 254 2.77 -5.70 12.44
C GLU A 254 2.59 -4.69 11.30
N ASN A 255 3.69 -4.15 10.79
CA ASN A 255 3.70 -3.16 9.72
C ASN A 255 3.09 -3.70 8.43
N ILE A 256 3.42 -4.95 8.05
CA ILE A 256 2.85 -5.54 6.83
C ILE A 256 1.34 -5.77 6.97
N LEU A 257 0.84 -6.01 8.19
CA LEU A 257 -0.60 -6.09 8.44
C LEU A 257 -1.31 -4.75 8.25
N VAL A 258 -0.68 -3.63 8.63
CA VAL A 258 -1.21 -2.30 8.33
C VAL A 258 -1.31 -2.09 6.82
N PHE A 259 -0.29 -2.50 6.08
CA PHE A 259 -0.22 -2.28 4.64
C PHE A 259 -1.05 -3.26 3.81
N LEU A 260 -0.96 -4.58 4.08
CA LEU A 260 -1.63 -5.63 3.29
C LEU A 260 -2.79 -6.32 4.02
N GLY A 261 -3.04 -5.92 5.25
CA GLY A 261 -4.05 -6.48 6.14
C GLY A 261 -5.51 -6.10 5.87
#